data_c80342b4a29aca03f4f96879e88493cb
#
_entry.id   c80342b4a29aca03f4f96879e88493cb
#
_cell.length_a   1.000
_cell.length_b   1.000
_cell.length_c   1.000
_cell.angle_alpha   90.00
_cell.angle_beta   90.00
_cell.angle_gamma   90.00
#
_symmetry.space_group_name_H-M   'P 1'
#
loop_
_entity.id
_entity.type
_entity.pdbx_description
1 polymer ?
#
loop_
_entity_poly.entity_id
_entity_poly.type
_entity_poly.pdbx_seq_one_letter_code
_entity_poly.pdbx_strand_id
1 'polypeptide(L)'
;MGAKIRKKFVPLQHKTDNIMTQEEKTKLEERIVDILKTVYDPEIPVNIYDLGMIYKIDVQEDGSVDMDMTFTAPNCPAADFILEDVRTKVESVEGITTANINLVFEPAWDQSMMSEEARVELGFD
;
A
#
# COMPACT_ATOMS: atom_id res chain seq x y z
N MET A 1 -4.86 -13.07 -39.62
CA MET A 1 -5.11 -12.65 -39.20
C MET A 1 -5.18 -12.93 -38.95
N GLY A 2 -4.61 -12.31 -38.53
CA GLY A 2 -4.53 -11.97 -37.48
C GLY A 2 -4.41 -12.33 -37.20
N ALA A 3 -4.25 -12.49 -38.00
CA ALA A 3 -4.22 -12.19 -37.35
C ALA A 3 -4.28 -12.47 -37.06
N LYS A 4 -4.26 -12.12 -36.86
CA LYS A 4 -4.34 -11.89 -36.34
C LYS A 4 -4.49 -11.98 -35.75
N ILE A 5 -4.19 -12.02 -36.25
CA ILE A 5 -4.29 -11.66 -35.46
C ILE A 5 -4.38 -11.80 -35.06
N ARG A 6 -4.25 -11.68 -35.09
CA ARG A 6 -4.33 -11.42 -34.51
C ARG A 6 -4.51 -11.48 -33.85
N LYS A 7 -4.18 -11.39 -34.06
CA LYS A 7 -4.29 -11.12 -33.34
C LYS A 7 -4.29 -11.19 -32.75
N LYS A 8 -4.00 -11.13 -32.64
CA LYS A 8 -4.04 -10.94 -32.15
C LYS A 8 -3.84 -10.94 -31.63
N PHE A 9 -3.44 -10.94 -32.26
CA PHE A 9 -3.19 -10.52 -31.64
C PHE A 9 -2.93 -10.55 -30.96
N VAL A 10 -2.58 -10.55 -30.48
CA VAL A 10 -2.53 -10.12 -29.96
C VAL A 10 -2.14 -10.13 -29.48
N PRO A 11 -1.57 -9.96 -29.46
CA PRO A 11 -1.39 -9.61 -28.98
C PRO A 11 -1.13 -9.64 -28.54
N LEU A 12 -0.80 -9.71 -28.38
CA LEU A 12 -0.77 -9.38 -27.89
C LEU A 12 -0.43 -9.58 -27.27
N GLN A 13 -0.26 -9.57 -27.07
CA GLN A 13 -0.06 -9.57 -26.60
C GLN A 13 0.67 -9.66 -26.12
N HIS A 14 1.25 -9.60 -26.24
CA HIS A 14 1.83 -9.44 -25.86
C HIS A 14 2.40 -8.98 -25.46
N LYS A 15 3.23 -8.74 -25.54
CA LYS A 15 3.73 -8.22 -24.93
C LYS A 15 3.44 -7.28 -24.32
N THR A 16 3.45 -6.76 -24.27
CA THR A 16 2.47 -6.00 -23.58
C THR A 16 1.76 -6.67 -22.49
N ASP A 17 2.12 -7.79 -22.31
CA ASP A 17 1.49 -8.64 -21.35
C ASP A 17 1.74 -8.27 -19.93
N ASN A 18 2.67 -7.34 -19.69
CA ASN A 18 3.03 -6.93 -18.34
C ASN A 18 2.25 -5.74 -17.85
N ILE A 19 1.30 -5.26 -18.64
CA ILE A 19 0.52 -4.10 -18.25
C ILE A 19 -0.72 -4.55 -17.48
N MET A 20 -0.86 -4.09 -16.26
CA MET A 20 -2.02 -4.42 -15.44
C MET A 20 -3.24 -3.61 -15.85
N THR A 21 -4.40 -4.25 -15.81
CA THR A 21 -5.65 -3.53 -15.97
C THR A 21 -5.94 -2.74 -14.70
N GLN A 22 -6.84 -1.79 -14.80
CA GLN A 22 -7.27 -1.02 -13.62
C GLN A 22 -7.87 -1.94 -12.58
N GLU A 23 -8.61 -2.95 -13.01
CA GLU A 23 -9.22 -3.90 -12.10
C GLU A 23 -8.16 -4.68 -11.32
N GLU A 24 -7.10 -5.09 -12.00
CA GLU A 24 -6.00 -5.80 -11.34
C GLU A 24 -5.30 -4.92 -10.33
N LYS A 25 -5.09 -3.64 -10.66
CA LYS A 25 -4.47 -2.70 -9.74
C LYS A 25 -5.34 -2.51 -8.50
N THR A 26 -6.65 -2.40 -8.69
CA THR A 26 -7.57 -2.23 -7.58
C THR A 26 -7.53 -3.43 -6.64
N LYS A 27 -7.49 -4.63 -7.20
CA LYS A 27 -7.42 -5.83 -6.37
C LYS A 27 -6.11 -5.89 -5.57
N LEU A 28 -5.00 -5.49 -6.20
CA LEU A 28 -3.74 -5.44 -5.48
C LEU A 28 -3.76 -4.40 -4.37
N GLU A 29 -4.35 -3.24 -4.64
CA GLU A 29 -4.48 -2.21 -3.61
C GLU A 29 -5.29 -2.73 -2.42
N GLU A 30 -6.35 -3.47 -2.68
CA GLU A 30 -7.16 -4.03 -1.61
C GLU A 30 -6.37 -5.03 -0.78
N ARG A 31 -5.58 -5.86 -1.43
CA ARG A 31 -4.74 -6.82 -0.72
C ARG A 31 -3.67 -6.13 0.11
N ILE A 32 -3.12 -5.05 -0.43
CA ILE A 32 -2.14 -4.26 0.30
C ILE A 32 -2.78 -3.65 1.55
N VAL A 33 -3.99 -3.08 1.41
CA VAL A 33 -4.70 -2.53 2.56
C VAL A 33 -4.95 -3.62 3.60
N ASP A 34 -5.38 -4.79 3.17
CA ASP A 34 -5.64 -5.89 4.10
C ASP A 34 -4.39 -6.26 4.89
N ILE A 35 -3.24 -6.33 4.21
CA ILE A 35 -2.02 -6.71 4.91
C ILE A 35 -1.49 -5.58 5.80
N LEU A 36 -1.71 -4.32 5.39
CA LEU A 36 -1.32 -3.19 6.22
C LEU A 36 -2.11 -3.14 7.52
N LYS A 37 -3.32 -3.66 7.52
CA LYS A 37 -4.13 -3.74 8.74
C LYS A 37 -3.60 -4.77 9.73
N THR A 38 -2.56 -5.51 9.37
CA THR A 38 -1.89 -6.42 10.30
C THR A 38 -0.62 -5.83 10.90
N VAL A 39 -0.24 -4.61 10.50
CA VAL A 39 0.97 -3.95 11.01
C VAL A 39 0.58 -2.97 12.10
N TYR A 40 1.22 -3.09 13.25
CA TYR A 40 0.92 -2.26 14.42
C TYR A 40 2.15 -1.53 14.88
N ASP A 41 1.94 -0.27 15.29
CA ASP A 41 2.94 0.43 16.09
C ASP A 41 2.98 -0.28 17.46
N PRO A 42 4.16 -0.64 17.96
CA PRO A 42 4.21 -1.42 19.21
C PRO A 42 3.61 -0.72 20.42
N GLU A 43 3.41 0.58 20.35
CA GLU A 43 2.88 1.32 21.49
C GLU A 43 1.40 1.65 21.37
N ILE A 44 0.78 1.33 20.24
CA ILE A 44 -0.61 1.69 19.98
C ILE A 44 -1.37 0.46 19.53
N PRO A 45 -2.51 0.12 20.18
CA PRO A 45 -3.24 -1.11 19.87
C PRO A 45 -4.14 -0.99 18.65
N VAL A 46 -3.74 -0.24 17.65
CA VAL A 46 -4.48 -0.06 16.40
C VAL A 46 -3.49 -0.18 15.26
N ASN A 47 -3.91 -0.82 14.16
CA ASN A 47 -3.02 -0.99 13.03
C ASN A 47 -2.71 0.35 12.35
N ILE A 48 -1.61 0.39 11.62
CA ILE A 48 -1.12 1.64 11.03
C ILE A 48 -2.05 2.20 9.96
N TYR A 49 -2.79 1.33 9.27
CA TYR A 49 -3.69 1.80 8.24
C TYR A 49 -4.85 2.59 8.85
N ASP A 50 -5.48 2.04 9.87
CA ASP A 50 -6.60 2.70 10.55
C ASP A 50 -6.13 3.92 11.34
N LEU A 51 -4.86 3.96 11.74
CA LEU A 51 -4.30 5.16 12.37
C LEU A 51 -4.14 6.31 11.40
N GLY A 52 -4.25 6.05 10.10
CA GLY A 52 -4.09 7.12 9.11
C GLY A 52 -2.65 7.41 8.77
N MET A 53 -1.76 6.46 8.98
CA MET A 53 -0.33 6.67 8.71
C MET A 53 0.03 6.43 7.25
N ILE A 54 -0.87 5.87 6.47
CA ILE A 54 -0.62 5.61 5.05
C ILE A 54 -1.31 6.69 4.23
N TYR A 55 -0.50 7.48 3.50
CA TYR A 55 -1.02 8.63 2.76
C TYR A 55 -1.25 8.31 1.29
N LYS A 56 -0.53 7.33 0.75
CA LYS A 56 -0.65 7.03 -0.67
C LYS A 56 -0.25 5.58 -0.92
N ILE A 57 -1.00 4.90 -1.77
CA ILE A 57 -0.66 3.58 -2.29
C ILE A 57 -0.83 3.66 -3.80
N ASP A 58 0.25 3.53 -4.55
CA ASP A 58 0.22 3.66 -5.99
C ASP A 58 0.85 2.41 -6.61
N VAL A 59 0.02 1.52 -7.14
CA VAL A 59 0.46 0.30 -7.79
C VAL A 59 0.80 0.61 -9.24
N GLN A 60 2.04 0.30 -9.62
CA GLN A 60 2.50 0.53 -10.98
C GLN A 60 2.22 -0.67 -11.85
N GLU A 61 2.30 -0.48 -13.15
CA GLU A 61 1.97 -1.53 -14.11
C GLU A 61 2.92 -2.71 -14.07
N ASP A 62 4.15 -2.50 -13.59
CA ASP A 62 5.13 -3.56 -13.50
C ASP A 62 5.07 -4.32 -12.17
N GLY A 63 4.09 -4.01 -11.33
CA GLY A 63 3.95 -4.66 -10.04
C GLY A 63 4.68 -3.98 -8.91
N SER A 64 5.41 -2.91 -9.17
CA SER A 64 6.01 -2.14 -8.10
C SER A 64 4.95 -1.26 -7.45
N VAL A 65 5.18 -0.88 -6.19
CA VAL A 65 4.26 -0.04 -5.43
C VAL A 65 5.02 1.13 -4.85
N ASP A 66 4.51 2.32 -5.07
CA ASP A 66 5.02 3.53 -4.39
C ASP A 66 4.04 3.88 -3.29
N MET A 67 4.54 3.99 -2.08
CA MET A 67 3.71 4.31 -0.93
C MET A 67 4.31 5.48 -0.18
N ASP A 68 3.43 6.38 0.28
CA ASP A 68 3.83 7.43 1.20
C ASP A 68 3.22 7.11 2.56
N MET A 69 4.03 7.18 3.61
CA MET A 69 3.52 7.00 4.96
C MET A 69 4.19 7.95 5.91
N THR A 70 3.59 8.12 7.06
CA THR A 70 4.12 8.99 8.10
C THR A 70 4.05 8.26 9.44
N PHE A 71 4.52 8.93 10.49
CA PHE A 71 4.36 8.45 11.85
C PHE A 71 3.62 9.48 12.67
N THR A 72 3.02 9.03 13.77
CA THR A 72 2.28 9.92 14.64
C THR A 72 3.20 10.89 15.40
N ALA A 73 4.49 10.57 15.44
CA ALA A 73 5.50 11.44 16.03
C ALA A 73 6.76 11.39 15.16
N PRO A 74 7.44 12.53 14.96
CA PRO A 74 8.59 12.57 14.05
C PRO A 74 9.80 11.74 14.52
N ASN A 75 9.88 11.45 15.82
CA ASN A 75 11.02 10.72 16.38
C ASN A 75 10.59 9.39 16.96
N CYS A 76 9.81 8.62 16.22
CA CYS A 76 9.35 7.31 16.66
C CYS A 76 10.55 6.35 16.73
N PRO A 77 10.87 5.79 17.89
CA PRO A 77 12.03 4.87 17.98
C PRO A 77 11.85 3.58 17.20
N ALA A 78 10.62 3.21 16.89
CA ALA A 78 10.34 1.99 16.14
C ALA A 78 10.20 2.25 14.62
N ALA A 79 10.54 3.46 14.15
CA ALA A 79 10.28 3.86 12.77
C ALA A 79 10.92 2.91 11.77
N ASP A 80 12.21 2.60 11.94
CA ASP A 80 12.91 1.74 11.01
C ASP A 80 12.30 0.34 10.98
N PHE A 81 11.93 -0.16 12.15
CA PHE A 81 11.32 -1.47 12.26
C PHE A 81 9.97 -1.51 11.53
N ILE A 82 9.16 -0.49 11.74
CA ILE A 82 7.83 -0.42 11.11
C ILE A 82 7.98 -0.30 9.60
N LEU A 83 8.89 0.56 9.11
CA LEU A 83 9.11 0.71 7.69
C LEU A 83 9.53 -0.59 7.04
N GLU A 84 10.43 -1.32 7.68
CA GLU A 84 10.90 -2.60 7.16
C GLU A 84 9.78 -3.63 7.16
N ASP A 85 8.98 -3.64 8.22
CA ASP A 85 7.87 -4.58 8.33
C ASP A 85 6.82 -4.30 7.24
N VAL A 86 6.51 -3.04 7.01
CA VAL A 86 5.58 -2.64 5.96
C VAL A 86 6.10 -3.10 4.60
N ARG A 87 7.36 -2.79 4.31
CA ARG A 87 7.95 -3.15 3.02
C ARG A 87 7.89 -4.66 2.81
N THR A 88 8.33 -5.41 3.80
CA THR A 88 8.36 -6.87 3.70
C THR A 88 6.97 -7.43 3.47
N LYS A 89 5.99 -6.95 4.21
CA LYS A 89 4.62 -7.45 4.09
C LYS A 89 3.99 -7.08 2.76
N VAL A 90 4.21 -5.86 2.30
CA VAL A 90 3.66 -5.45 1.01
C VAL A 90 4.31 -6.26 -0.12
N GLU A 91 5.61 -6.48 -0.04
CA GLU A 91 6.29 -7.27 -1.07
C GLU A 91 5.89 -8.74 -1.05
N SER A 92 5.29 -9.21 0.03
CA SER A 92 4.80 -10.58 0.10
C SER A 92 3.47 -10.77 -0.62
N VAL A 93 2.80 -9.70 -1.01
CA VAL A 93 1.54 -9.82 -1.75
C VAL A 93 1.84 -10.33 -3.16
N GLU A 94 1.12 -11.37 -3.55
CA GLU A 94 1.31 -11.96 -4.87
C GLU A 94 0.98 -10.94 -5.94
N GLY A 95 1.87 -10.76 -6.91
CA GLY A 95 1.71 -9.76 -7.96
C GLY A 95 2.52 -8.50 -7.70
N ILE A 96 3.06 -8.32 -6.51
CA ILE A 96 3.90 -7.18 -6.18
C ILE A 96 5.37 -7.58 -6.32
N THR A 97 6.14 -6.79 -7.07
CA THR A 97 7.56 -7.07 -7.28
C THR A 97 8.45 -6.35 -6.28
N THR A 98 8.12 -5.09 -5.97
CA THR A 98 8.90 -4.33 -5.01
C THR A 98 8.03 -3.23 -4.43
N ALA A 99 8.33 -2.81 -3.21
CA ALA A 99 7.62 -1.73 -2.55
C ALA A 99 8.61 -0.63 -2.17
N ASN A 100 8.32 0.58 -2.62
CA ASN A 100 9.08 1.77 -2.28
C ASN A 100 8.27 2.57 -1.27
N ILE A 101 8.76 2.61 -0.04
CA ILE A 101 8.05 3.29 1.05
C ILE A 101 8.76 4.62 1.31
N ASN A 102 8.03 5.71 1.11
CA ASN A 102 8.56 7.05 1.34
C ASN A 102 8.02 7.57 2.66
N LEU A 103 8.91 7.94 3.55
CA LEU A 103 8.52 8.53 4.81
C LEU A 103 8.33 10.03 4.60
N VAL A 104 7.13 10.51 4.86
CA VAL A 104 6.81 11.93 4.65
C VAL A 104 6.21 12.50 5.92
N PHE A 105 6.39 13.81 6.12
CA PHE A 105 5.87 14.51 7.29
C PHE A 105 4.96 15.67 6.89
N GLU A 106 4.60 15.74 5.64
CA GLU A 106 3.66 16.73 5.13
C GLU A 106 2.55 16.03 4.37
N PRO A 107 1.29 16.24 4.73
CA PRO A 107 0.83 17.01 5.89
C PRO A 107 1.16 16.30 7.20
N ALA A 108 1.28 17.06 8.28
CA ALA A 108 1.55 16.46 9.59
C ALA A 108 0.38 15.58 10.01
N TRP A 109 0.70 14.47 10.64
CA TRP A 109 -0.34 13.54 11.10
C TRP A 109 -1.19 14.21 12.18
N ASP A 110 -2.48 13.87 12.17
CA ASP A 110 -3.44 14.47 13.08
C ASP A 110 -4.54 13.42 13.35
N GLN A 111 -5.18 13.52 14.49
CA GLN A 111 -6.20 12.55 14.91
C GLN A 111 -7.35 12.43 13.92
N SER A 112 -7.64 13.48 13.17
CA SER A 112 -8.72 13.42 12.19
C SER A 112 -8.43 12.47 11.04
N MET A 113 -7.18 12.03 10.91
CA MET A 113 -6.78 11.08 9.87
C MET A 113 -7.08 9.64 10.24
N MET A 114 -7.39 9.38 11.51
CA MET A 114 -7.74 8.03 11.95
C MET A 114 -9.09 7.62 11.41
N SER A 115 -9.24 6.31 11.15
CA SER A 115 -10.56 5.78 10.82
C SER A 115 -11.47 5.90 12.04
N GLU A 116 -12.77 5.79 11.80
CA GLU A 116 -13.73 5.79 12.90
C GLU A 116 -13.47 4.65 13.87
N GLU A 117 -13.12 3.50 13.33
CA GLU A 117 -12.81 2.33 14.16
C GLU A 117 -11.63 2.59 15.08
N ALA A 118 -10.59 3.23 14.55
CA ALA A 118 -9.41 3.56 15.36
C ALA A 118 -9.76 4.54 16.47
N ARG A 119 -10.58 5.52 16.15
CA ARG A 119 -10.96 6.53 17.15
C ARG A 119 -11.78 5.93 18.28
N VAL A 120 -12.68 5.01 17.93
CA VAL A 120 -13.45 4.31 18.96
C VAL A 120 -12.55 3.44 19.81
N GLU A 121 -11.63 2.71 19.18
CA GLU A 121 -10.73 1.82 19.90
C GLU A 121 -9.85 2.58 20.89
N LEU A 122 -9.42 3.77 20.51
CA LEU A 122 -8.54 4.58 21.34
C LEU A 122 -9.27 5.54 22.26
N GLY A 123 -10.61 5.59 22.18
CA GLY A 123 -11.40 6.41 23.07
C GLY A 123 -11.48 7.88 22.68
N PHE A 124 -11.24 8.20 21.41
CA PHE A 124 -11.32 9.58 20.94
C PHE A 124 -12.68 9.96 20.42
N ASP A 125 -13.61 9.06 20.46
CA ASP A 125 -14.92 9.33 19.88
C ASP A 125 -15.90 9.94 20.91
#